data_2b96531323391024d9856961a529d962
#
_entry.id   2b96531323391024d9856961a529d962
#
_cell.length_a   1.000
_cell.length_b   1.000
_cell.length_c   1.000
_cell.angle_alpha   90.00
_cell.angle_beta   90.00
_cell.angle_gamma   90.00
#
_symmetry.space_group_name_H-M   'P 1'
#
loop_
_entity.id
_entity.type
_entity.pdbx_description
1 polymer ?
#
loop_
_entity_poly.entity_id
_entity_poly.type
_entity_poly.pdbx_seq_one_letter_code
_entity_poly.pdbx_strand_id
1 'polypeptide(L)'
;MQWMVAKPPGQVAAAPGRANVIRSLRYPEPMLPIQPDQASFLLHDVYLPGLKDEHRITKGVIGAIPLDQGDFHPDPVSKSALDLAWHIAATEMRFLDAVAAGEFDLSPRPRPDTIKNSADLVAWYAENFESRCGKLTRLIGEQLSKVIDFRGRFQLPAVMYLGFVLGHTVHHRGQLSMYLRPMGAKVPAIYGESYDSAEARKAAQQGA
;
A
#
# COMPACT_ATOMS: atom_id res chain seq x y z
N MET A 1 36.71 -50.39 -0.27
CA MET A 1 35.44 -49.95 -0.85
C MET A 1 35.54 -48.45 -0.98
N GLN A 2 35.92 -47.98 -2.19
CA GLN A 2 36.25 -46.58 -2.47
C GLN A 2 34.97 -45.84 -2.85
N TRP A 3 34.62 -44.77 -2.14
CA TRP A 3 33.52 -43.90 -2.49
C TRP A 3 34.00 -42.91 -3.55
N MET A 4 33.41 -42.98 -4.73
CA MET A 4 33.62 -42.03 -5.83
C MET A 4 33.09 -40.64 -5.42
N VAL A 5 33.97 -39.66 -5.31
CA VAL A 5 33.62 -38.26 -5.19
C VAL A 5 33.19 -37.78 -6.57
N ALA A 6 31.90 -37.36 -6.69
CA ALA A 6 31.37 -36.77 -7.91
C ALA A 6 32.01 -35.40 -8.15
N LYS A 7 32.49 -35.18 -9.39
CA LYS A 7 32.98 -33.88 -9.87
C LYS A 7 31.85 -32.83 -9.80
N PRO A 8 32.13 -31.58 -9.40
CA PRO A 8 31.15 -30.51 -9.49
C PRO A 8 30.80 -30.20 -10.96
N PRO A 9 29.53 -29.84 -11.26
CA PRO A 9 29.12 -29.47 -12.61
C PRO A 9 29.87 -28.22 -13.09
N GLY A 10 30.32 -28.30 -14.36
CA GLY A 10 31.15 -27.28 -15.00
C GLY A 10 30.53 -25.90 -14.96
N GLN A 11 31.39 -24.90 -14.79
CA GLN A 11 31.08 -23.48 -14.94
C GLN A 11 30.51 -23.25 -16.36
N VAL A 12 29.22 -22.89 -16.41
CA VAL A 12 28.62 -22.35 -17.62
C VAL A 12 29.18 -20.96 -17.82
N ALA A 13 29.86 -20.74 -18.96
CA ALA A 13 30.40 -19.44 -19.34
C ALA A 13 29.29 -18.38 -19.28
N ALA A 14 29.52 -17.31 -18.58
CA ALA A 14 28.62 -16.17 -18.52
C ALA A 14 28.44 -15.60 -19.94
N ALA A 15 27.22 -15.61 -20.44
CA ALA A 15 26.84 -14.91 -21.65
C ALA A 15 27.12 -13.41 -21.50
N PRO A 16 27.61 -12.71 -22.56
CA PRO A 16 27.91 -11.29 -22.49
C PRO A 16 26.66 -10.50 -22.11
N GLY A 17 26.85 -9.59 -21.15
CA GLY A 17 25.82 -8.84 -20.43
C GLY A 17 24.69 -8.35 -21.32
N ARG A 18 23.50 -8.83 -21.08
CA ARG A 18 22.31 -8.06 -21.34
C ARG A 18 22.31 -6.89 -20.36
N ALA A 19 22.75 -5.73 -20.85
CA ALA A 19 22.47 -4.48 -20.17
C ALA A 19 20.99 -4.49 -19.83
N ASN A 20 20.67 -4.49 -18.53
CA ASN A 20 19.31 -4.29 -18.06
C ASN A 20 18.90 -2.89 -18.51
N VAL A 21 18.34 -2.82 -19.70
CA VAL A 21 17.55 -1.67 -20.13
C VAL A 21 16.25 -1.78 -19.35
N ILE A 22 16.32 -1.36 -18.08
CA ILE A 22 15.13 -0.83 -17.42
C ILE A 22 14.84 0.43 -18.23
N ARG A 23 14.05 0.26 -19.29
CA ARG A 23 13.39 1.38 -19.94
C ARG A 23 12.66 2.09 -18.83
N SER A 24 13.23 3.20 -18.35
CA SER A 24 12.51 4.09 -17.46
C SER A 24 11.15 4.28 -18.11
N LEU A 25 10.08 3.98 -17.37
CA LEU A 25 8.74 4.41 -17.74
C LEU A 25 8.78 5.94 -17.70
N ARG A 26 9.37 6.54 -18.73
CA ARG A 26 9.15 7.95 -19.02
C ARG A 26 7.71 8.01 -19.48
N TYR A 27 6.88 8.73 -18.77
CA TYR A 27 5.64 9.20 -19.33
C TYR A 27 5.99 9.87 -20.66
N PRO A 28 5.44 9.40 -21.80
CA PRO A 28 5.96 9.71 -23.14
C PRO A 28 5.85 11.16 -23.54
N GLU A 29 5.12 12.00 -22.81
CA GLU A 29 4.94 13.42 -23.06
C GLU A 29 4.92 14.20 -21.73
N PRO A 30 5.39 15.44 -21.67
CA PRO A 30 5.16 16.28 -20.50
C PRO A 30 3.65 16.37 -20.30
N MET A 31 3.17 15.87 -19.14
CA MET A 31 1.77 16.04 -18.79
C MET A 31 1.42 17.54 -18.86
N LEU A 32 0.32 17.85 -19.51
CA LEU A 32 -0.20 19.23 -19.49
C LEU A 32 -0.35 19.66 -18.02
N PRO A 33 0.04 20.89 -17.67
CA PRO A 33 -0.04 21.37 -16.31
C PRO A 33 -1.51 21.31 -15.85
N ILE A 34 -1.76 20.65 -14.73
CA ILE A 34 -3.08 20.64 -14.09
C ILE A 34 -3.36 22.06 -13.58
N GLN A 35 -4.49 22.62 -13.95
CA GLN A 35 -4.91 23.92 -13.45
C GLN A 35 -5.40 23.83 -11.99
N PRO A 36 -5.31 24.91 -11.19
CA PRO A 36 -5.69 24.88 -9.78
C PRO A 36 -7.13 24.41 -9.52
N ASP A 37 -8.09 24.79 -10.33
CA ASP A 37 -9.49 24.36 -10.24
C ASP A 37 -9.65 22.87 -10.52
N GLN A 38 -8.93 22.34 -11.52
CA GLN A 38 -8.88 20.91 -11.82
C GLN A 38 -8.24 20.12 -10.67
N ALA A 39 -7.16 20.65 -10.08
CA ALA A 39 -6.51 20.02 -8.95
C ALA A 39 -7.42 19.97 -7.70
N SER A 40 -8.20 21.04 -7.46
CA SER A 40 -9.21 21.08 -6.40
C SER A 40 -10.32 20.07 -6.66
N PHE A 41 -10.85 19.99 -7.87
CA PHE A 41 -11.84 18.99 -8.25
C PHE A 41 -11.31 17.56 -8.04
N LEU A 42 -10.09 17.26 -8.51
CA LEU A 42 -9.48 15.94 -8.31
C LEU A 42 -9.37 15.58 -6.83
N LEU A 43 -8.97 16.53 -5.97
CA LEU A 43 -8.90 16.28 -4.55
C LEU A 43 -10.27 15.94 -3.95
N HIS A 44 -11.25 16.86 -4.11
CA HIS A 44 -12.49 16.83 -3.34
C HIS A 44 -13.50 15.82 -3.89
N ASP A 45 -13.60 15.70 -5.20
CA ASP A 45 -14.65 14.92 -5.87
C ASP A 45 -14.17 13.53 -6.31
N VAL A 46 -12.85 13.33 -6.44
CA VAL A 46 -12.30 12.06 -6.90
C VAL A 46 -11.49 11.35 -5.80
N TYR A 47 -10.41 11.97 -5.32
CA TYR A 47 -9.47 11.25 -4.47
C TYR A 47 -9.88 11.15 -3.01
N LEU A 48 -10.41 12.20 -2.38
CA LEU A 48 -10.82 12.13 -0.98
C LEU A 48 -11.93 11.09 -0.71
N PRO A 49 -12.99 11.00 -1.51
CA PRO A 49 -13.97 9.94 -1.36
C PRO A 49 -13.33 8.55 -1.52
N GLY A 50 -12.54 8.34 -2.58
CA GLY A 50 -11.86 7.09 -2.84
C GLY A 50 -10.89 6.68 -1.71
N LEU A 51 -10.08 7.62 -1.21
CA LEU A 51 -9.17 7.38 -0.09
C LEU A 51 -9.91 6.94 1.18
N LYS A 52 -11.05 7.58 1.49
CA LYS A 52 -11.86 7.21 2.66
C LYS A 52 -12.44 5.80 2.55
N ASP A 53 -12.93 5.43 1.38
CA ASP A 53 -13.46 4.10 1.14
C ASP A 53 -12.36 3.03 1.17
N GLU A 54 -11.24 3.27 0.50
CA GLU A 54 -10.10 2.35 0.48
C GLU A 54 -9.47 2.20 1.87
N HIS A 55 -9.38 3.28 2.65
CA HIS A 55 -8.93 3.25 4.03
C HIS A 55 -9.83 2.38 4.90
N ARG A 56 -11.16 2.53 4.79
CA ARG A 56 -12.13 1.71 5.52
C ARG A 56 -11.96 0.22 5.20
N ILE A 57 -11.84 -0.13 3.92
CA ILE A 57 -11.65 -1.51 3.46
C ILE A 57 -10.31 -2.06 3.95
N THR A 58 -9.24 -1.26 3.84
CA THR A 58 -7.88 -1.65 4.24
C THR A 58 -7.80 -1.90 5.75
N LYS A 59 -8.46 -1.07 6.58
CA LYS A 59 -8.60 -1.34 8.03
C LYS A 59 -9.23 -2.69 8.31
N GLY A 60 -10.26 -3.07 7.54
CA GLY A 60 -10.91 -4.37 7.67
C GLY A 60 -9.95 -5.53 7.42
N VAL A 61 -9.12 -5.42 6.37
CA VAL A 61 -8.11 -6.45 6.04
C VAL A 61 -7.00 -6.52 7.08
N ILE A 62 -6.49 -5.37 7.53
CA ILE A 62 -5.47 -5.31 8.61
C ILE A 62 -6.04 -5.89 9.91
N GLY A 63 -7.27 -5.52 10.28
CA GLY A 63 -7.94 -6.01 11.49
C GLY A 63 -8.27 -7.51 11.47
N ALA A 64 -8.28 -8.14 10.28
CA ALA A 64 -8.47 -9.58 10.15
C ALA A 64 -7.21 -10.41 10.42
N ILE A 65 -6.03 -9.79 10.56
CA ILE A 65 -4.81 -10.49 11.00
C ILE A 65 -5.01 -10.92 12.46
N PRO A 66 -4.90 -12.23 12.80
CA PRO A 66 -4.98 -12.68 14.18
C PRO A 66 -3.93 -11.99 15.07
N LEU A 67 -4.31 -11.62 16.30
CA LEU A 67 -3.47 -10.82 17.19
C LEU A 67 -2.11 -11.44 17.51
N ASP A 68 -2.04 -12.76 17.49
CA ASP A 68 -0.86 -13.58 17.77
C ASP A 68 -0.10 -14.02 16.50
N GLN A 69 -0.55 -13.64 15.31
CA GLN A 69 0.05 -14.05 14.04
C GLN A 69 0.63 -12.90 13.21
N GLY A 70 0.96 -11.79 13.86
CA GLY A 70 1.60 -10.65 13.18
C GLY A 70 2.91 -11.01 12.47
N ASP A 71 3.63 -12.00 13.00
CA ASP A 71 4.92 -12.48 12.47
C ASP A 71 4.77 -13.56 11.38
N PHE A 72 3.56 -13.89 10.95
CA PHE A 72 3.35 -14.85 9.86
C PHE A 72 4.00 -14.39 8.57
N HIS A 73 4.76 -15.27 7.92
CA HIS A 73 5.36 -15.10 6.60
C HIS A 73 4.83 -16.18 5.65
N PRO A 74 4.37 -15.83 4.44
CA PRO A 74 3.95 -16.85 3.46
C PRO A 74 5.14 -17.61 2.87
N ASP A 75 6.33 -16.99 2.87
CA ASP A 75 7.61 -17.54 2.40
C ASP A 75 8.79 -16.78 3.07
N PRO A 76 10.03 -17.30 2.98
CA PRO A 76 11.20 -16.73 3.70
C PRO A 76 11.63 -15.33 3.27
N VAL A 77 11.17 -14.83 2.12
CA VAL A 77 11.62 -13.52 1.56
C VAL A 77 10.54 -12.45 1.65
N SER A 78 9.30 -12.83 1.88
CA SER A 78 8.18 -11.90 2.06
C SER A 78 8.23 -11.19 3.42
N LYS A 79 7.63 -10.02 3.49
CA LYS A 79 7.39 -9.34 4.77
C LYS A 79 6.47 -10.17 5.66
N SER A 80 6.60 -10.01 6.98
CA SER A 80 5.57 -10.52 7.90
C SER A 80 4.22 -9.82 7.65
N ALA A 81 3.14 -10.45 8.10
CA ALA A 81 1.79 -9.90 7.95
C ALA A 81 1.68 -8.49 8.57
N LEU A 82 2.23 -8.29 9.78
CA LEU A 82 2.20 -7.00 10.46
C LEU A 82 3.12 -5.97 9.80
N ASP A 83 4.29 -6.39 9.28
CA ASP A 83 5.20 -5.49 8.58
C ASP A 83 4.67 -5.09 7.20
N LEU A 84 3.95 -5.98 6.50
CA LEU A 84 3.26 -5.62 5.27
C LEU A 84 2.11 -4.64 5.55
N ALA A 85 1.33 -4.89 6.60
CA ALA A 85 0.27 -3.99 7.02
C ALA A 85 0.83 -2.60 7.44
N TRP A 86 1.95 -2.57 8.19
CA TRP A 86 2.66 -1.33 8.49
C TRP A 86 3.14 -0.61 7.24
N HIS A 87 3.70 -1.34 6.27
CA HIS A 87 4.13 -0.76 5.00
C HIS A 87 2.99 -0.07 4.26
N ILE A 88 1.80 -0.67 4.23
CA ILE A 88 0.60 -0.05 3.65
C ILE A 88 0.29 1.26 4.37
N ALA A 89 0.09 1.20 5.68
CA ALA A 89 -0.33 2.33 6.48
C ALA A 89 0.70 3.48 6.46
N ALA A 90 1.98 3.18 6.71
CA ALA A 90 3.05 4.18 6.76
C ALA A 90 3.30 4.83 5.40
N THR A 91 3.18 4.07 4.29
CA THR A 91 3.33 4.61 2.94
C THR A 91 2.18 5.54 2.61
N GLU A 92 0.94 5.16 2.90
CA GLU A 92 -0.21 6.04 2.68
C GLU A 92 -0.03 7.36 3.45
N MET A 93 0.29 7.30 4.74
CA MET A 93 0.54 8.51 5.54
C MET A 93 1.65 9.38 4.96
N ARG A 94 2.72 8.78 4.44
CA ARG A 94 3.81 9.52 3.80
C ARG A 94 3.35 10.31 2.58
N PHE A 95 2.53 9.69 1.73
CA PHE A 95 2.03 10.36 0.53
C PHE A 95 1.04 11.48 0.88
N LEU A 96 0.15 11.26 1.86
CA LEU A 96 -0.75 12.32 2.34
C LEU A 96 0.03 13.49 2.95
N ASP A 97 1.08 13.20 3.74
CA ASP A 97 1.97 14.23 4.28
C ASP A 97 2.69 15.00 3.17
N ALA A 98 3.20 14.29 2.14
CA ALA A 98 3.91 14.93 1.04
C ALA A 98 3.02 15.87 0.23
N VAL A 99 1.77 15.46 -0.05
CA VAL A 99 0.79 16.33 -0.72
C VAL A 99 0.47 17.55 0.14
N ALA A 100 0.31 17.37 1.46
CA ALA A 100 0.02 18.46 2.37
C ALA A 100 1.19 19.44 2.53
N ALA A 101 2.44 18.93 2.51
CA ALA A 101 3.66 19.74 2.66
C ALA A 101 4.16 20.34 1.34
N GLY A 102 3.78 19.76 0.20
CA GLY A 102 4.32 20.11 -1.11
C GLY A 102 5.75 19.63 -1.35
N GLU A 103 6.18 18.59 -0.62
CA GLU A 103 7.48 17.91 -0.75
C GLU A 103 7.46 16.55 -0.05
N PHE A 104 8.36 15.63 -0.45
CA PHE A 104 8.49 14.32 0.17
C PHE A 104 9.56 14.30 1.28
N ASP A 105 9.14 13.93 2.50
CA ASP A 105 10.06 13.41 3.51
C ASP A 105 10.32 11.92 3.26
N LEU A 106 11.55 11.62 2.83
CA LEU A 106 11.99 10.25 2.50
C LEU A 106 12.73 9.57 3.64
N SER A 107 12.76 10.16 4.84
CA SER A 107 13.37 9.56 6.02
C SER A 107 12.74 8.19 6.35
N PRO A 108 13.49 7.26 6.94
CA PRO A 108 12.94 5.97 7.36
C PRO A 108 11.76 6.16 8.34
N ARG A 109 10.71 5.37 8.16
CA ARG A 109 9.55 5.32 9.08
C ARG A 109 9.39 3.90 9.59
N PRO A 110 10.23 3.46 10.55
CA PRO A 110 10.08 2.13 11.16
C PRO A 110 8.74 2.03 11.89
N ARG A 111 8.25 0.80 12.07
CA ARG A 111 7.07 0.55 12.90
C ARG A 111 7.38 0.90 14.35
N PRO A 112 6.58 1.77 15.00
CA PRO A 112 6.76 2.09 16.41
C PRO A 112 6.62 0.85 17.31
N ASP A 113 7.42 0.78 18.38
CA ASP A 113 7.36 -0.32 19.35
C ASP A 113 6.01 -0.44 20.06
N THR A 114 5.21 0.59 20.03
CA THR A 114 3.83 0.60 20.56
C THR A 114 2.85 -0.18 19.70
N ILE A 115 3.18 -0.44 18.43
CA ILE A 115 2.36 -1.23 17.51
C ILE A 115 2.85 -2.68 17.52
N LYS A 116 2.22 -3.51 18.35
CA LYS A 116 2.60 -4.91 18.57
C LYS A 116 1.74 -5.90 17.78
N ASN A 117 0.54 -5.51 17.40
CA ASN A 117 -0.44 -6.38 16.74
C ASN A 117 -1.34 -5.59 15.77
N SER A 118 -2.25 -6.27 15.12
CA SER A 118 -3.18 -5.69 14.15
C SER A 118 -4.14 -4.66 14.75
N ALA A 119 -4.57 -4.84 16.01
CA ALA A 119 -5.48 -3.90 16.66
C ALA A 119 -4.78 -2.57 16.94
N ASP A 120 -3.54 -2.59 17.44
CA ASP A 120 -2.74 -1.38 17.64
C ASP A 120 -2.53 -0.63 16.33
N LEU A 121 -2.24 -1.38 15.25
CA LEU A 121 -2.05 -0.78 13.94
C LEU A 121 -3.33 -0.17 13.37
N VAL A 122 -4.48 -0.84 13.52
CA VAL A 122 -5.77 -0.31 13.08
C VAL A 122 -6.10 1.00 13.80
N ALA A 123 -5.88 1.08 15.11
CA ALA A 123 -6.11 2.29 15.90
C ALA A 123 -5.20 3.44 15.42
N TRP A 124 -3.89 3.17 15.30
CA TRP A 124 -2.92 4.14 14.79
C TRP A 124 -3.28 4.63 13.38
N TYR A 125 -3.63 3.71 12.49
CA TYR A 125 -3.94 4.01 11.10
C TYR A 125 -5.19 4.87 10.97
N ALA A 126 -6.23 4.57 11.76
CA ALA A 126 -7.47 5.36 11.77
C ALA A 126 -7.23 6.81 12.22
N GLU A 127 -6.55 7.00 13.35
CA GLU A 127 -6.25 8.33 13.91
C GLU A 127 -5.38 9.16 12.94
N ASN A 128 -4.33 8.53 12.43
CA ASN A 128 -3.38 9.20 11.53
C ASN A 128 -3.98 9.57 10.19
N PHE A 129 -4.87 8.73 9.65
CA PHE A 129 -5.58 9.01 8.40
C PHE A 129 -6.53 10.21 8.55
N GLU A 130 -7.37 10.22 9.59
CA GLU A 130 -8.34 11.29 9.83
C GLU A 130 -7.64 12.65 9.97
N SER A 131 -6.57 12.70 10.76
CA SER A 131 -5.75 13.90 10.94
C SER A 131 -5.23 14.45 9.60
N ARG A 132 -4.77 13.57 8.69
CA ARG A 132 -4.22 13.97 7.38
C ARG A 132 -5.30 14.36 6.38
N CYS A 133 -6.43 13.67 6.36
CA CYS A 133 -7.58 14.09 5.57
C CYS A 133 -8.01 15.51 5.95
N GLY A 134 -8.06 15.84 7.23
CA GLY A 134 -8.35 17.18 7.70
C GLY A 134 -7.33 18.25 7.26
N LYS A 135 -6.07 17.87 6.99
CA LYS A 135 -5.07 18.79 6.39
C LYS A 135 -5.32 18.95 4.90
N LEU A 136 -5.54 17.83 4.17
CA LEU A 136 -5.75 17.85 2.74
C LEU A 136 -6.97 18.70 2.33
N THR A 137 -8.07 18.61 3.08
CA THR A 137 -9.30 19.39 2.79
C THR A 137 -9.11 20.91 2.85
N ARG A 138 -8.01 21.39 3.44
CA ARG A 138 -7.70 22.83 3.55
C ARG A 138 -6.76 23.33 2.46
N LEU A 139 -6.25 22.45 1.61
CA LEU A 139 -5.34 22.83 0.54
C LEU A 139 -6.10 23.53 -0.58
N ILE A 140 -5.48 24.58 -1.10
CA ILE A 140 -5.98 25.31 -2.27
C ILE A 140 -5.41 24.73 -3.56
N GLY A 141 -6.04 25.02 -4.68
CA GLY A 141 -5.69 24.47 -5.99
C GLY A 141 -4.24 24.71 -6.40
N GLU A 142 -3.67 25.87 -6.05
CA GLU A 142 -2.27 26.23 -6.33
C GLU A 142 -1.29 25.31 -5.61
N GLN A 143 -1.58 24.92 -4.37
CA GLN A 143 -0.78 23.96 -3.62
C GLN A 143 -0.87 22.55 -4.23
N LEU A 144 -2.07 22.17 -4.66
CA LEU A 144 -2.38 20.86 -5.24
C LEU A 144 -1.80 20.69 -6.66
N SER A 145 -1.73 21.76 -7.44
CA SER A 145 -1.16 21.77 -8.80
C SER A 145 0.38 21.92 -8.80
N LYS A 146 1.00 22.30 -7.67
CA LYS A 146 2.45 22.39 -7.53
C LYS A 146 3.11 21.05 -7.86
N VAL A 147 4.11 21.08 -8.75
CA VAL A 147 4.91 19.89 -9.07
C VAL A 147 5.84 19.59 -7.90
N ILE A 148 5.82 18.35 -7.42
CA ILE A 148 6.72 17.85 -6.38
C ILE A 148 7.50 16.65 -6.90
N ASP A 149 8.72 16.48 -6.41
CA ASP A 149 9.62 15.40 -6.83
C ASP A 149 9.53 14.19 -5.90
N PHE A 150 9.47 13.00 -6.48
CA PHE A 150 9.59 11.74 -5.77
C PHE A 150 10.85 10.99 -6.20
N ARG A 151 11.93 11.16 -5.43
CA ARG A 151 13.22 10.45 -5.60
C ARG A 151 13.90 10.67 -6.96
N GLY A 152 13.69 11.81 -7.62
CA GLY A 152 14.19 12.04 -8.97
C GLY A 152 13.59 11.12 -10.04
N ARG A 153 12.58 10.32 -9.70
CA ARG A 153 11.93 9.37 -10.63
C ARG A 153 10.66 9.91 -11.23
N PHE A 154 9.89 10.62 -10.42
CA PHE A 154 8.60 11.20 -10.82
C PHE A 154 8.54 12.64 -10.37
N GLN A 155 8.13 13.51 -11.27
CA GLN A 155 7.82 14.92 -11.01
C GLN A 155 6.39 15.17 -11.45
N LEU A 156 5.46 15.15 -10.50
CA LEU A 156 4.03 15.23 -10.75
C LEU A 156 3.40 16.34 -9.92
N PRO A 157 2.28 16.94 -10.37
CA PRO A 157 1.44 17.75 -9.49
C PRO A 157 1.11 17.01 -8.19
N ALA A 158 1.13 17.70 -7.07
CA ALA A 158 0.96 17.11 -5.74
C ALA A 158 -0.31 16.23 -5.66
N VAL A 159 -1.43 16.69 -6.21
CA VAL A 159 -2.70 15.96 -6.22
C VAL A 159 -2.61 14.59 -6.90
N MET A 160 -1.75 14.42 -7.91
CA MET A 160 -1.61 13.15 -8.65
C MET A 160 -1.03 12.03 -7.82
N TYR A 161 -0.26 12.36 -6.78
CA TYR A 161 0.27 11.35 -5.85
C TYR A 161 -0.81 10.69 -4.99
N LEU A 162 -2.00 11.27 -4.88
CA LEU A 162 -3.14 10.63 -4.23
C LEU A 162 -3.63 9.40 -5.03
N GLY A 163 -3.66 9.50 -6.36
CA GLY A 163 -3.94 8.34 -7.23
C GLY A 163 -2.84 7.29 -7.15
N PHE A 164 -1.57 7.72 -7.05
CA PHE A 164 -0.45 6.80 -6.92
C PHE A 164 -0.54 5.97 -5.62
N VAL A 165 -0.82 6.63 -4.49
CA VAL A 165 -0.94 5.93 -3.21
C VAL A 165 -2.18 5.06 -3.12
N LEU A 166 -3.29 5.43 -3.76
CA LEU A 166 -4.47 4.55 -3.88
C LEU A 166 -4.10 3.22 -4.56
N GLY A 167 -3.43 3.28 -5.71
CA GLY A 167 -2.95 2.09 -6.40
C GLY A 167 -2.00 1.24 -5.56
N HIS A 168 -1.08 1.88 -4.83
CA HIS A 168 -0.16 1.21 -3.91
C HIS A 168 -0.89 0.48 -2.77
N THR A 169 -1.85 1.16 -2.13
CA THR A 169 -2.66 0.60 -1.04
C THR A 169 -3.46 -0.61 -1.51
N VAL A 170 -4.14 -0.50 -2.66
CA VAL A 170 -4.93 -1.60 -3.26
C VAL A 170 -4.03 -2.79 -3.59
N HIS A 171 -2.84 -2.56 -4.18
CA HIS A 171 -1.89 -3.61 -4.53
C HIS A 171 -1.44 -4.40 -3.28
N HIS A 172 -0.93 -3.71 -2.27
CA HIS A 172 -0.39 -4.37 -1.07
C HIS A 172 -1.50 -4.95 -0.17
N ARG A 173 -2.69 -4.34 -0.15
CA ARG A 173 -3.86 -4.93 0.52
C ARG A 173 -4.25 -6.27 -0.14
N GLY A 174 -4.19 -6.35 -1.47
CA GLY A 174 -4.39 -7.61 -2.19
C GLY A 174 -3.40 -8.69 -1.75
N GLN A 175 -2.12 -8.34 -1.62
CA GLN A 175 -1.11 -9.25 -1.07
C GLN A 175 -1.45 -9.68 0.36
N LEU A 176 -1.78 -8.73 1.24
CA LEU A 176 -2.11 -9.02 2.64
C LEU A 176 -3.35 -9.91 2.78
N SER A 177 -4.36 -9.71 1.93
CA SER A 177 -5.57 -10.54 1.95
C SER A 177 -5.29 -12.02 1.66
N MET A 178 -4.26 -12.30 0.85
CA MET A 178 -3.83 -13.67 0.57
C MET A 178 -3.15 -14.33 1.79
N TYR A 179 -2.57 -13.56 2.72
CA TYR A 179 -1.97 -14.10 3.94
C TYR A 179 -3.03 -14.60 4.93
N LEU A 180 -4.24 -14.02 4.92
CA LEU A 180 -5.29 -14.34 5.89
C LEU A 180 -5.69 -15.82 5.87
N ARG A 181 -5.81 -16.43 4.69
CA ARG A 181 -6.20 -17.86 4.58
C ARG A 181 -5.22 -18.83 5.26
N PRO A 182 -3.93 -18.79 4.95
CA PRO A 182 -2.95 -19.64 5.64
C PRO A 182 -2.89 -19.41 7.16
N MET A 183 -3.22 -18.21 7.64
CA MET A 183 -3.36 -17.90 9.07
C MET A 183 -4.65 -18.44 9.69
N GLY A 184 -5.54 -19.09 8.93
CA GLY A 184 -6.85 -19.55 9.41
C GLY A 184 -7.85 -18.39 9.66
N ALA A 185 -7.51 -17.19 9.24
CA ALA A 185 -8.37 -16.01 9.39
C ALA A 185 -9.41 -15.93 8.27
N LYS A 186 -10.52 -15.24 8.55
CA LYS A 186 -11.54 -14.94 7.57
C LYS A 186 -11.12 -13.76 6.70
N VAL A 187 -11.36 -13.87 5.39
CA VAL A 187 -11.10 -12.76 4.45
C VAL A 187 -12.34 -11.88 4.41
N PRO A 188 -12.24 -10.59 4.77
CA PRO A 188 -13.38 -9.68 4.72
C PRO A 188 -13.81 -9.39 3.27
N ALA A 189 -15.01 -8.86 3.10
CA ALA A 189 -15.47 -8.29 1.82
C ALA A 189 -14.58 -7.09 1.45
N ILE A 190 -14.14 -7.04 0.19
CA ILE A 190 -13.28 -5.95 -0.34
C ILE A 190 -14.11 -5.12 -1.34
N TYR A 191 -14.27 -5.58 -2.58
CA TYR A 191 -15.11 -4.92 -3.60
C TYR A 191 -16.39 -5.67 -3.91
N GLY A 192 -16.68 -6.66 -3.11
CA GLY A 192 -17.82 -7.53 -3.20
C GLY A 192 -17.78 -8.56 -2.09
N GLU A 193 -18.72 -9.50 -2.05
CA GLU A 193 -18.71 -10.56 -1.06
C GLU A 193 -17.47 -11.45 -1.21
N SER A 194 -16.77 -11.71 -0.10
CA SER A 194 -15.85 -12.83 0.01
C SER A 194 -16.63 -14.12 0.29
N TYR A 195 -15.97 -15.27 0.16
CA TYR A 195 -16.57 -16.54 0.61
C TYR A 195 -17.04 -16.45 2.07
N ASP A 196 -16.20 -15.91 2.96
CA ASP A 196 -16.50 -15.83 4.39
C ASP A 196 -17.63 -14.87 4.71
N SER A 197 -17.72 -13.73 4.01
CA SER A 197 -18.81 -12.78 4.22
C SER A 197 -20.13 -13.33 3.69
N ALA A 198 -20.12 -14.10 2.59
CA ALA A 198 -21.27 -14.77 2.05
C ALA A 198 -21.79 -15.85 3.00
N GLU A 199 -20.91 -16.68 3.57
CA GLU A 199 -21.27 -17.69 4.56
C GLU A 199 -21.81 -17.05 5.85
N ALA A 200 -21.19 -15.97 6.34
CA ALA A 200 -21.71 -15.24 7.49
C ALA A 200 -23.13 -14.67 7.26
N ARG A 201 -23.39 -14.13 6.07
CA ARG A 201 -24.73 -13.66 5.69
C ARG A 201 -25.77 -14.78 5.63
N LYS A 202 -25.41 -15.94 5.04
CA LYS A 202 -26.29 -17.11 5.00
C LYS A 202 -26.64 -17.63 6.40
N ALA A 203 -25.63 -17.72 7.28
CA ALA A 203 -25.83 -18.16 8.66
C ALA A 203 -26.77 -17.20 9.43
N ALA A 204 -26.61 -15.89 9.25
CA ALA A 204 -27.50 -14.89 9.86
C ALA A 204 -28.95 -15.00 9.37
N GLN A 205 -29.16 -15.37 8.11
CA GLN A 205 -30.52 -15.57 7.54
C GLN A 205 -31.17 -16.87 8.01
N GLN A 206 -30.39 -17.88 8.41
CA GLN A 206 -30.93 -19.17 8.91
C GLN A 206 -31.22 -19.16 10.40
N GLY A 207 -30.66 -18.19 11.15
CA GLY A 207 -30.83 -18.04 12.59
C GLY A 207 -31.89 -16.99 13.00
N ALA A 208 -32.52 -16.34 12.02
CA ALA A 208 -33.62 -15.38 12.21
C ALA A 208 -34.94 -16.00 11.85
#